data_242c1129579e94fa8514b47dddc4a17a
#
_entry.id   242c1129579e94fa8514b47dddc4a17a
#
_cell.length_a   1.000
_cell.length_b   1.000
_cell.length_c   1.000
_cell.angle_alpha   90.00
_cell.angle_beta   90.00
_cell.angle_gamma   90.00
#
_symmetry.space_group_name_H-M   'P 1'
#
loop_
_entity.id
_entity.type
_entity.pdbx_description
1 polymer ?
#
loop_
_entity_poly.entity_id
_entity_poly.type
_entity_poly.pdbx_seq_one_letter_code
_entity_poly.pdbx_strand_id
1 'polypeptide(L)'
;GRRLQTFQALLRLSSLIPIFLLIFLVDLSAQQSLQSSGSQGARNISKISAPLPSTFNEALPKYISFQLGSPILRTSEHIGGELLLAPSLDGISIITDNIKVNAKETNLIIEALVFLPNSSPADPFSISAQLDSLGLIFNQFSSLEGIQYWSASRKIMRTLYVESYRIDNPKSRNRISDPSTASKLKTLLSKPMYLHQKDQTFDAIIFEVHCSITDSAFLMTNNNVTPVRMIGIPVLPENGLRTGFFAAPSPNGILLYFVTSIQSPSIARDRVFESASNKALALLHWFIEKASSQKLIDPVTLPWNFDDLPVDVRVSAIPNKK
;
A
#
# COMPACT_ATOMS: atom_id res chain seq x y z
N GLY A 1 -38.31 -17.24 33.26
CA GLY A 1 -37.16 -17.73 32.43
C GLY A 1 -36.95 -16.95 31.13
N ARG A 2 -38.05 -16.45 30.47
CA ARG A 2 -37.94 -15.75 29.17
C ARG A 2 -37.43 -14.30 29.27
N ARG A 3 -37.65 -13.60 30.37
CA ARG A 3 -37.20 -12.20 30.55
C ARG A 3 -35.69 -12.09 30.83
N LEU A 4 -35.05 -13.12 31.37
CA LEU A 4 -33.62 -13.12 31.61
C LEU A 4 -32.79 -13.38 30.35
N GLN A 5 -33.31 -14.18 29.41
CA GLN A 5 -32.65 -14.47 28.15
C GLN A 5 -32.67 -13.26 27.19
N THR A 6 -33.74 -12.47 27.19
CA THR A 6 -33.83 -11.21 26.41
C THR A 6 -32.91 -10.14 26.98
N PHE A 7 -32.69 -10.10 28.30
CA PHE A 7 -31.75 -9.14 28.91
C PHE A 7 -30.29 -9.48 28.63
N GLN A 8 -29.92 -10.76 28.59
CA GLN A 8 -28.58 -11.20 28.20
C GLN A 8 -28.30 -11.03 26.69
N ALA A 9 -29.29 -11.12 25.83
CA ALA A 9 -29.15 -10.84 24.39
C ALA A 9 -29.00 -9.34 24.15
N LEU A 10 -29.70 -8.47 24.89
CA LEU A 10 -29.54 -7.01 24.84
C LEU A 10 -28.18 -6.55 25.40
N LEU A 11 -27.63 -7.20 26.42
CA LEU A 11 -26.30 -6.93 26.94
C LEU A 11 -25.18 -7.37 25.98
N ARG A 12 -25.41 -8.38 25.14
CA ARG A 12 -24.46 -8.77 24.09
C ARG A 12 -24.48 -7.85 22.86
N LEU A 13 -25.62 -7.23 22.56
CA LEU A 13 -25.70 -6.18 21.52
C LEU A 13 -25.17 -4.83 22.01
N SER A 14 -25.31 -4.51 23.30
CA SER A 14 -24.76 -3.26 23.87
C SER A 14 -23.26 -3.25 24.04
N SER A 15 -22.58 -4.41 24.02
CA SER A 15 -21.12 -4.49 24.09
C SER A 15 -20.42 -4.26 22.74
N LEU A 16 -21.15 -4.30 21.61
CA LEU A 16 -20.60 -4.02 20.27
C LEU A 16 -20.72 -2.52 19.89
N ILE A 17 -21.68 -1.80 20.48
CA ILE A 17 -21.90 -0.36 20.20
C ILE A 17 -20.78 0.54 20.75
N PRO A 18 -20.19 0.29 21.95
CA PRO A 18 -19.11 1.16 22.43
C PRO A 18 -17.78 1.03 21.68
N ILE A 19 -17.52 -0.10 21.01
CA ILE A 19 -16.28 -0.31 20.24
C ILE A 19 -16.29 0.54 18.97
N PHE A 20 -17.42 0.64 18.30
CA PHE A 20 -17.61 1.55 17.17
C PHE A 20 -17.60 3.02 17.60
N LEU A 21 -18.14 3.33 18.78
CA LEU A 21 -18.15 4.68 19.34
C LEU A 21 -16.74 5.13 19.76
N LEU A 22 -15.86 4.22 20.19
CA LEU A 22 -14.48 4.55 20.57
C LEU A 22 -13.62 4.89 19.34
N ILE A 23 -13.85 4.23 18.20
CA ILE A 23 -13.27 4.63 16.90
C ILE A 23 -13.78 6.03 16.51
N PHE A 24 -15.06 6.35 16.84
CA PHE A 24 -15.67 7.65 16.63
C PHE A 24 -15.19 8.72 17.62
N LEU A 25 -14.99 8.39 18.89
CA LEU A 25 -14.65 9.36 19.95
C LEU A 25 -13.18 9.81 19.92
N VAL A 26 -12.27 9.01 19.41
CA VAL A 26 -10.89 9.45 19.17
C VAL A 26 -10.84 10.49 18.04
N ASP A 27 -11.83 10.49 17.13
CA ASP A 27 -11.95 11.49 16.06
C ASP A 27 -12.79 12.74 16.45
N LEU A 28 -13.75 12.62 17.37
CA LEU A 28 -14.63 13.76 17.72
C LEU A 28 -13.99 14.81 18.64
N SER A 29 -12.97 14.46 19.41
CA SER A 29 -12.28 15.45 20.26
C SER A 29 -11.41 16.45 19.49
N ALA A 30 -11.22 16.24 18.18
CA ALA A 30 -10.44 17.12 17.31
C ALA A 30 -11.28 18.14 16.50
N GLN A 31 -12.61 18.11 16.57
CA GLN A 31 -13.46 18.96 15.72
C GLN A 31 -13.70 20.38 16.25
N GLN A 32 -13.16 20.80 17.40
CA GLN A 32 -13.45 22.11 17.98
C GLN A 32 -12.37 23.20 17.83
N SER A 33 -11.34 23.00 17.03
CA SER A 33 -10.44 24.13 16.74
C SER A 33 -9.92 24.04 15.31
N LEU A 34 -10.33 24.99 14.50
CA LEU A 34 -9.66 25.59 13.35
C LEU A 34 -10.56 25.67 12.11
N GLN A 35 -11.35 26.73 12.11
CA GLN A 35 -11.70 27.44 10.86
C GLN A 35 -10.55 28.38 10.50
N SER A 36 -10.29 28.43 9.20
CA SER A 36 -9.48 29.40 8.46
C SER A 36 -8.00 29.05 8.26
N SER A 37 -7.65 28.70 7.04
CA SER A 37 -6.75 29.48 6.16
C SER A 37 -6.46 28.70 4.85
N GLY A 38 -6.89 29.27 3.74
CA GLY A 38 -6.02 29.76 2.68
C GLY A 38 -5.51 28.73 1.68
N SER A 39 -6.25 28.62 0.59
CA SER A 39 -5.75 28.13 -0.71
C SER A 39 -4.48 28.88 -1.13
N GLN A 40 -3.39 28.15 -1.45
CA GLN A 40 -2.42 28.64 -2.46
C GLN A 40 -1.45 27.51 -2.82
N GLY A 41 -1.29 27.25 -4.12
CA GLY A 41 -0.08 26.66 -4.66
C GLY A 41 -0.22 25.41 -5.51
N ALA A 42 -1.05 25.44 -6.55
CA ALA A 42 -0.81 24.57 -7.71
C ALA A 42 0.50 25.02 -8.38
N ARG A 43 1.63 24.43 -7.96
CA ARG A 43 2.91 24.64 -8.65
C ARG A 43 2.96 23.72 -9.88
N ASN A 44 3.27 24.35 -11.02
CA ASN A 44 3.54 23.71 -12.29
C ASN A 44 4.45 22.48 -12.13
N ILE A 45 3.87 21.32 -12.33
CA ILE A 45 4.62 20.09 -12.52
C ILE A 45 5.22 20.18 -13.92
N SER A 46 6.53 20.33 -14.03
CA SER A 46 7.25 20.35 -15.30
C SER A 46 6.99 19.02 -16.04
N LYS A 47 6.47 19.14 -17.26
CA LYS A 47 6.23 18.01 -18.15
C LYS A 47 7.56 17.37 -18.55
N ILE A 48 7.92 16.26 -17.95
CA ILE A 48 8.99 15.38 -18.43
C ILE A 48 8.34 14.39 -19.37
N SER A 49 8.57 14.52 -20.67
CA SER A 49 7.93 13.72 -21.70
C SER A 49 8.82 12.56 -22.14
N ALA A 50 8.99 11.55 -21.29
CA ALA A 50 9.49 10.27 -21.77
C ALA A 50 8.29 9.37 -22.14
N PRO A 51 8.22 8.80 -23.34
CA PRO A 51 7.15 7.89 -23.71
C PRO A 51 7.23 6.63 -22.84
N LEU A 52 6.08 6.12 -22.41
CA LEU A 52 5.98 4.82 -21.77
C LEU A 52 6.55 3.77 -22.73
N PRO A 53 7.44 2.87 -22.28
CA PRO A 53 7.96 1.81 -23.14
C PRO A 53 6.82 1.01 -23.78
N SER A 54 6.93 0.70 -25.08
CA SER A 54 5.89 -0.03 -25.83
C SER A 54 5.48 -1.35 -25.15
N THR A 55 6.44 -2.04 -24.54
CA THR A 55 6.23 -3.28 -23.79
C THR A 55 5.24 -3.11 -22.61
N PHE A 56 5.19 -1.92 -22.00
CA PHE A 56 4.23 -1.66 -20.94
C PHE A 56 2.87 -1.26 -21.47
N ASN A 57 2.79 -0.56 -22.61
CA ASN A 57 1.51 -0.17 -23.21
C ASN A 57 0.62 -1.37 -23.55
N GLU A 58 1.21 -2.47 -24.02
CA GLU A 58 0.49 -3.71 -24.34
C GLU A 58 0.08 -4.48 -23.08
N ALA A 59 0.83 -4.32 -21.99
CA ALA A 59 0.60 -5.02 -20.74
C ALA A 59 -0.45 -4.35 -19.85
N LEU A 60 -0.82 -3.09 -20.16
CA LEU A 60 -1.76 -2.33 -19.35
C LEU A 60 -3.21 -2.66 -19.68
N PRO A 61 -4.12 -2.58 -18.69
CA PRO A 61 -5.55 -2.69 -18.95
C PRO A 61 -6.00 -1.69 -20.01
N LYS A 62 -6.76 -2.14 -21.02
CA LYS A 62 -7.16 -1.36 -22.21
C LYS A 62 -7.96 -0.08 -21.90
N TYR A 63 -8.58 -0.01 -20.74
CA TYR A 63 -9.35 1.16 -20.30
C TYR A 63 -8.49 2.21 -19.57
N ILE A 64 -7.19 1.94 -19.36
CA ILE A 64 -6.29 2.91 -18.76
C ILE A 64 -5.62 3.69 -19.88
N SER A 65 -6.00 4.95 -20.04
CA SER A 65 -5.23 5.88 -20.86
C SER A 65 -4.14 6.52 -20.02
N PHE A 66 -2.89 6.33 -20.41
CA PHE A 66 -1.78 7.08 -19.86
C PHE A 66 -1.52 8.30 -20.72
N GLN A 67 -1.74 9.49 -20.18
CA GLN A 67 -1.22 10.68 -20.79
C GLN A 67 0.30 10.73 -20.58
N LEU A 68 1.03 10.93 -21.65
CA LEU A 68 2.49 11.01 -21.64
C LEU A 68 2.97 12.19 -20.77
N GLY A 69 3.90 11.92 -19.89
CA GLY A 69 4.63 12.93 -19.13
C GLY A 69 4.20 13.05 -17.67
N SER A 70 5.16 12.93 -16.75
CA SER A 70 5.02 12.93 -15.30
C SER A 70 4.68 11.56 -14.73
N PRO A 71 4.93 11.28 -13.43
CA PRO A 71 4.58 9.99 -12.86
C PRO A 71 3.11 9.72 -13.10
N ILE A 72 2.84 8.65 -13.85
CA ILE A 72 1.49 8.27 -14.19
C ILE A 72 1.00 7.41 -13.05
N LEU A 73 0.22 7.98 -12.15
CA LEU A 73 -0.44 7.27 -11.07
C LEU A 73 -1.90 7.04 -11.43
N ARG A 74 -2.34 5.81 -11.31
CA ARG A 74 -3.75 5.41 -11.39
C ARG A 74 -4.12 4.69 -10.10
N THR A 75 -5.29 4.97 -9.58
CA THR A 75 -5.79 4.34 -8.37
C THR A 75 -7.21 3.84 -8.59
N SER A 76 -7.56 2.73 -7.98
CA SER A 76 -8.93 2.24 -7.94
C SER A 76 -9.29 1.77 -6.54
N GLU A 77 -10.56 1.86 -6.23
CA GLU A 77 -11.18 1.32 -5.02
C GLU A 77 -12.41 0.52 -5.41
N HIS A 78 -12.49 -0.72 -4.93
CA HIS A 78 -13.67 -1.55 -5.20
C HIS A 78 -13.81 -2.65 -4.14
N ILE A 79 -14.94 -3.39 -4.22
CA ILE A 79 -15.25 -4.45 -3.28
C ILE A 79 -15.25 -5.77 -4.02
N GLY A 80 -14.36 -6.65 -3.61
CA GLY A 80 -14.22 -7.97 -4.19
C GLY A 80 -14.03 -7.96 -5.71
N GLY A 81 -13.85 -9.10 -6.32
CA GLY A 81 -13.90 -9.23 -7.77
C GLY A 81 -12.56 -9.09 -8.50
N GLU A 82 -12.61 -8.62 -9.76
CA GLU A 82 -11.45 -8.51 -10.62
C GLU A 82 -10.57 -7.31 -10.23
N LEU A 83 -9.26 -7.49 -10.31
CA LEU A 83 -8.31 -6.40 -10.15
C LEU A 83 -8.31 -5.53 -11.40
N LEU A 84 -8.50 -4.23 -11.21
CA LEU A 84 -8.75 -3.29 -12.30
C LEU A 84 -7.46 -2.74 -12.92
N LEU A 85 -6.39 -2.66 -12.15
CA LEU A 85 -5.14 -2.02 -12.54
C LEU A 85 -3.97 -3.00 -12.72
N ALA A 86 -4.19 -4.29 -12.46
CA ALA A 86 -3.14 -5.29 -12.56
C ALA A 86 -2.60 -5.38 -13.99
N PRO A 87 -1.28 -5.14 -14.22
CA PRO A 87 -0.70 -5.26 -15.55
C PRO A 87 -0.57 -6.73 -15.97
N SER A 88 -0.71 -7.01 -17.28
CA SER A 88 -0.52 -8.35 -17.83
C SER A 88 0.96 -8.62 -18.09
N LEU A 89 1.75 -8.73 -17.01
CA LEU A 89 3.20 -8.98 -17.05
C LEU A 89 3.55 -10.29 -16.36
N ASP A 90 4.72 -10.84 -16.68
CA ASP A 90 5.20 -12.07 -16.06
C ASP A 90 5.31 -11.95 -14.54
N GLY A 91 4.87 -13.00 -13.84
CA GLY A 91 4.86 -13.08 -12.38
C GLY A 91 3.67 -12.38 -11.70
N ILE A 92 2.89 -11.54 -12.37
CA ILE A 92 1.77 -10.81 -11.76
C ILE A 92 0.75 -11.75 -11.09
N SER A 93 0.59 -12.98 -11.58
CA SER A 93 -0.29 -13.97 -11.00
C SER A 93 0.02 -14.28 -9.54
N ILE A 94 1.29 -14.23 -9.14
CA ILE A 94 1.70 -14.41 -7.73
C ILE A 94 1.01 -13.37 -6.84
N ILE A 95 0.96 -12.12 -7.30
CA ILE A 95 0.29 -11.03 -6.58
C ILE A 95 -1.22 -11.22 -6.61
N THR A 96 -1.79 -11.40 -7.82
CA THR A 96 -3.25 -11.44 -7.98
C THR A 96 -3.87 -12.64 -7.30
N ASP A 97 -3.21 -13.78 -7.29
CA ASP A 97 -3.71 -14.98 -6.61
C ASP A 97 -3.66 -14.82 -5.09
N ASN A 98 -2.61 -14.19 -4.54
CA ASN A 98 -2.55 -13.89 -3.12
C ASN A 98 -3.73 -13.00 -2.67
N ILE A 99 -4.14 -12.03 -3.48
CA ILE A 99 -5.27 -11.14 -3.20
C ILE A 99 -6.60 -11.85 -3.38
N LYS A 100 -6.77 -12.64 -4.46
CA LYS A 100 -8.02 -13.34 -4.79
C LYS A 100 -8.41 -14.39 -3.77
N VAL A 101 -7.46 -15.04 -3.08
CA VAL A 101 -7.75 -16.01 -2.01
C VAL A 101 -8.73 -15.46 -0.98
N ASN A 102 -8.70 -14.14 -0.74
CA ASN A 102 -9.59 -13.47 0.21
C ASN A 102 -10.57 -12.49 -0.44
N ALA A 103 -10.76 -12.54 -1.75
CA ALA A 103 -11.69 -11.67 -2.47
C ALA A 103 -13.15 -12.05 -2.16
N LYS A 104 -13.57 -11.83 -0.91
CA LYS A 104 -14.97 -11.88 -0.48
C LYS A 104 -15.64 -10.55 -0.78
N GLU A 105 -16.95 -10.55 -0.95
CA GLU A 105 -17.77 -9.33 -1.18
C GLU A 105 -17.58 -8.24 -0.11
N THR A 106 -17.02 -8.61 1.05
CA THR A 106 -16.75 -7.69 2.17
C THR A 106 -15.36 -7.06 2.14
N ASN A 107 -14.46 -7.53 1.27
CA ASN A 107 -13.10 -7.01 1.23
C ASN A 107 -13.04 -5.73 0.41
N LEU A 108 -12.50 -4.68 1.01
CA LEU A 108 -12.08 -3.48 0.31
C LEU A 108 -10.77 -3.77 -0.43
N ILE A 109 -10.75 -3.56 -1.73
CA ILE A 109 -9.58 -3.65 -2.59
C ILE A 109 -9.15 -2.23 -2.97
N ILE A 110 -7.88 -1.93 -2.76
CA ILE A 110 -7.26 -0.66 -3.18
C ILE A 110 -6.09 -1.03 -4.09
N GLU A 111 -6.08 -0.47 -5.28
CA GLU A 111 -5.03 -0.68 -6.26
C GLU A 111 -4.38 0.66 -6.63
N ALA A 112 -3.10 0.63 -6.91
CA ALA A 112 -2.37 1.74 -7.49
C ALA A 112 -1.41 1.22 -8.56
N LEU A 113 -1.39 1.87 -9.70
CA LEU A 113 -0.47 1.63 -10.79
C LEU A 113 0.27 2.93 -11.11
N VAL A 114 1.59 2.91 -11.06
CA VAL A 114 2.40 4.10 -11.30
C VAL A 114 3.59 3.77 -12.19
N PHE A 115 3.84 4.63 -13.17
CA PHE A 115 5.09 4.64 -13.92
C PHE A 115 5.94 5.82 -13.44
N LEU A 116 7.15 5.51 -13.00
CA LEU A 116 8.16 6.47 -12.53
C LEU A 116 9.26 6.57 -13.58
N PRO A 117 9.35 7.70 -14.31
CA PRO A 117 10.29 7.84 -15.42
C PRO A 117 11.74 7.97 -14.96
N ASN A 118 12.65 7.59 -15.86
CA ASN A 118 14.08 7.90 -15.80
C ASN A 118 14.46 8.53 -17.15
N SER A 119 14.68 9.84 -17.17
CA SER A 119 15.03 10.59 -18.39
C SER A 119 16.50 10.44 -18.79
N SER A 120 17.34 10.05 -17.84
CA SER A 120 18.73 9.70 -18.06
C SER A 120 18.87 8.21 -17.83
N PRO A 121 18.61 7.35 -18.84
CA PRO A 121 18.88 5.94 -18.72
C PRO A 121 20.35 5.82 -18.40
N ALA A 122 20.66 5.74 -17.11
CA ALA A 122 22.01 5.68 -16.64
C ALA A 122 22.63 4.45 -17.28
N ASP A 123 23.82 4.64 -17.79
CA ASP A 123 24.71 3.65 -18.33
C ASP A 123 24.60 2.31 -17.58
N PRO A 124 24.74 1.24 -18.20
CA PRO A 124 23.95 0.06 -18.40
C PRO A 124 23.79 -0.72 -17.11
N PHE A 125 22.89 -0.32 -16.25
CA PHE A 125 22.31 -1.28 -15.33
C PHE A 125 21.60 -2.31 -16.19
N SER A 126 22.14 -3.50 -16.30
CA SER A 126 21.38 -4.62 -16.80
C SER A 126 20.07 -4.69 -16.01
N ILE A 127 18.98 -5.10 -16.62
CA ILE A 127 17.67 -5.30 -15.92
C ILE A 127 17.88 -6.10 -14.62
N SER A 128 18.77 -7.09 -14.64
CA SER A 128 19.12 -7.88 -13.45
C SER A 128 19.67 -7.03 -12.30
N ALA A 129 20.55 -6.03 -12.57
CA ALA A 129 21.06 -5.15 -11.53
C ALA A 129 19.98 -4.20 -10.98
N GLN A 130 19.06 -3.73 -11.84
CA GLN A 130 17.91 -2.95 -11.39
C GLN A 130 16.98 -3.79 -10.52
N LEU A 131 16.74 -5.06 -10.87
CA LEU A 131 15.92 -6.00 -10.08
C LEU A 131 16.56 -6.27 -8.70
N ASP A 132 17.88 -6.47 -8.65
CA ASP A 132 18.58 -6.63 -7.38
C ASP A 132 18.48 -5.35 -6.52
N SER A 133 18.57 -4.17 -7.13
CA SER A 133 18.41 -2.87 -6.44
C SER A 133 16.99 -2.68 -5.92
N LEU A 134 15.98 -2.98 -6.74
CA LEU A 134 14.56 -2.95 -6.33
C LEU A 134 14.30 -3.90 -5.16
N GLY A 135 14.80 -5.13 -5.26
CA GLY A 135 14.70 -6.12 -4.20
C GLY A 135 15.34 -5.65 -2.90
N LEU A 136 16.49 -4.97 -2.96
CA LEU A 136 17.12 -4.39 -1.78
C LEU A 136 16.30 -3.24 -1.20
N ILE A 137 15.76 -2.34 -2.02
CA ILE A 137 14.90 -1.24 -1.55
C ILE A 137 13.69 -1.81 -0.84
N PHE A 138 12.92 -2.69 -1.48
CA PHE A 138 11.70 -3.26 -0.88
C PHE A 138 11.96 -4.08 0.39
N ASN A 139 13.18 -4.56 0.62
CA ASN A 139 13.56 -5.29 1.83
C ASN A 139 14.25 -4.43 2.90
N GLN A 140 14.30 -3.10 2.74
CA GLN A 140 14.77 -2.17 3.78
C GLN A 140 13.64 -1.83 4.76
N PHE A 141 13.06 -2.82 5.42
CA PHE A 141 11.91 -2.64 6.30
C PHE A 141 12.20 -1.73 7.48
N SER A 142 13.43 -1.73 8.01
CA SER A 142 13.83 -0.83 9.10
C SER A 142 13.83 0.65 8.69
N SER A 143 13.98 0.95 7.40
CA SER A 143 13.91 2.33 6.90
C SER A 143 12.48 2.87 6.75
N LEU A 144 11.48 2.05 6.97
CA LEU A 144 10.07 2.47 7.05
C LEU A 144 9.72 3.07 8.42
N GLU A 145 10.56 2.83 9.44
CA GLU A 145 10.36 3.43 10.76
C GLU A 145 10.48 4.95 10.68
N GLY A 146 9.47 5.64 11.20
CA GLY A 146 9.42 7.10 11.20
C GLY A 146 8.86 7.76 9.94
N ILE A 147 8.55 7.03 8.85
CA ILE A 147 7.96 7.64 7.66
C ILE A 147 6.63 8.32 7.99
N GLN A 148 6.34 9.41 7.28
CA GLN A 148 5.18 10.24 7.53
C GLN A 148 4.07 9.96 6.51
N TYR A 149 2.82 10.11 6.93
CA TYR A 149 1.64 10.09 6.07
C TYR A 149 0.67 11.22 6.45
N TRP A 150 -0.15 11.64 5.50
CA TRP A 150 -1.22 12.58 5.77
C TRP A 150 -2.40 11.88 6.44
N SER A 151 -2.75 12.30 7.65
CA SER A 151 -3.95 11.83 8.34
C SER A 151 -5.13 12.75 7.97
N ALA A 152 -6.00 12.28 7.09
CA ALA A 152 -7.13 13.05 6.59
C ALA A 152 -8.10 13.44 7.72
N SER A 153 -8.36 12.53 8.66
CA SER A 153 -9.24 12.79 9.80
C SER A 153 -8.70 13.85 10.76
N ARG A 154 -7.36 13.95 10.88
CA ARG A 154 -6.69 14.90 11.77
C ARG A 154 -6.12 16.12 11.05
N LYS A 155 -6.09 16.09 9.70
CA LYS A 155 -5.52 17.15 8.83
C LYS A 155 -4.08 17.55 9.19
N ILE A 156 -3.27 16.56 9.56
CA ILE A 156 -1.85 16.73 9.92
C ILE A 156 -1.02 15.56 9.40
N MET A 157 0.29 15.80 9.24
CA MET A 157 1.26 14.72 9.04
C MET A 157 1.42 13.90 10.31
N ARG A 158 1.47 12.58 10.17
CA ARG A 158 1.66 11.63 11.29
C ARG A 158 2.66 10.57 10.91
N THR A 159 3.35 10.02 11.90
CA THR A 159 4.20 8.85 11.71
C THR A 159 3.35 7.64 11.35
N LEU A 160 3.68 6.97 10.23
CA LEU A 160 3.01 5.75 9.80
C LEU A 160 3.45 4.57 10.65
N TYR A 161 4.74 4.30 10.72
CA TYR A 161 5.27 3.23 11.55
C TYR A 161 6.18 3.79 12.65
N VAL A 162 5.83 3.51 13.90
CA VAL A 162 6.68 3.80 15.06
C VAL A 162 7.74 2.71 15.27
N GLU A 163 7.45 1.51 14.77
CA GLU A 163 8.37 0.38 14.74
C GLU A 163 8.20 -0.35 13.40
N SER A 164 9.30 -0.65 12.72
CA SER A 164 9.32 -1.47 11.51
C SER A 164 10.66 -2.19 11.37
N TYR A 165 10.67 -3.53 11.45
CA TYR A 165 11.89 -4.33 11.35
C TYR A 165 11.58 -5.80 11.10
N ARG A 166 12.54 -6.50 10.54
CA ARG A 166 12.48 -7.94 10.35
C ARG A 166 12.68 -8.67 11.67
N ILE A 167 12.00 -9.79 11.80
CA ILE A 167 12.14 -10.73 12.93
C ILE A 167 12.48 -12.14 12.41
N ASP A 168 13.10 -12.93 13.26
CA ASP A 168 13.50 -14.31 12.93
C ASP A 168 12.29 -15.22 12.71
N ASN A 169 11.28 -15.13 13.57
CA ASN A 169 10.03 -15.87 13.47
C ASN A 169 8.92 -15.23 14.34
N PRO A 170 7.63 -15.57 14.11
CA PRO A 170 6.52 -14.95 14.84
C PRO A 170 6.47 -15.25 16.35
N LYS A 171 7.16 -16.28 16.82
CA LYS A 171 7.15 -16.69 18.25
C LYS A 171 8.21 -15.96 19.06
N SER A 172 9.48 -16.08 18.66
CA SER A 172 10.62 -15.46 19.37
C SER A 172 10.69 -13.96 19.16
N ARG A 173 10.32 -13.49 17.96
CA ARG A 173 10.28 -12.06 17.56
C ARG A 173 11.63 -11.34 17.73
N ASN A 174 12.74 -12.07 17.65
CA ASN A 174 14.06 -11.44 17.72
C ASN A 174 14.30 -10.59 16.47
N ARG A 175 14.66 -9.34 16.68
CA ARG A 175 14.98 -8.41 15.57
C ARG A 175 16.22 -8.91 14.84
N ILE A 176 16.13 -8.92 13.49
CA ILE A 176 17.23 -9.25 12.58
C ILE A 176 17.43 -8.14 11.56
N SER A 177 18.65 -8.02 11.03
CA SER A 177 18.99 -6.97 10.08
C SER A 177 18.36 -7.19 8.71
N ASP A 178 18.07 -6.09 8.01
CA ASP A 178 17.69 -6.11 6.60
C ASP A 178 18.87 -6.58 5.73
N PRO A 179 18.60 -7.16 4.54
CA PRO A 179 19.66 -7.55 3.62
C PRO A 179 20.37 -6.30 3.08
N SER A 180 21.71 -6.31 3.11
CA SER A 180 22.54 -5.19 2.66
C SER A 180 23.22 -5.43 1.31
N THR A 181 23.06 -6.64 0.76
CA THR A 181 23.67 -7.03 -0.53
C THR A 181 22.72 -7.93 -1.33
N ALA A 182 22.87 -7.93 -2.66
CA ALA A 182 22.11 -8.80 -3.55
C ALA A 182 22.29 -10.30 -3.19
N SER A 183 23.49 -10.71 -2.77
CA SER A 183 23.74 -12.09 -2.35
C SER A 183 22.90 -12.46 -1.12
N LYS A 184 22.85 -11.59 -0.10
CA LYS A 184 22.00 -11.81 1.07
C LYS A 184 20.52 -11.81 0.72
N LEU A 185 20.09 -10.89 -0.18
CA LEU A 185 18.72 -10.87 -0.67
C LEU A 185 18.35 -12.20 -1.31
N LYS A 186 19.17 -12.72 -2.23
CA LYS A 186 18.93 -13.99 -2.93
C LYS A 186 18.73 -15.18 -1.98
N THR A 187 19.39 -15.20 -0.83
CA THR A 187 19.18 -16.25 0.18
C THR A 187 17.83 -16.16 0.88
N LEU A 188 17.15 -15.01 0.81
CA LEU A 188 15.85 -14.77 1.43
C LEU A 188 14.68 -15.04 0.49
N LEU A 189 14.89 -14.98 -0.85
CA LEU A 189 13.81 -15.14 -1.83
C LEU A 189 13.14 -16.52 -1.81
N SER A 190 13.81 -17.52 -1.28
CA SER A 190 13.31 -18.92 -1.21
C SER A 190 12.53 -19.23 0.07
N LYS A 191 12.41 -18.28 1.00
CA LYS A 191 11.82 -18.51 2.33
C LYS A 191 10.89 -17.38 2.71
N PRO A 192 9.81 -17.68 3.48
CA PRO A 192 9.02 -16.63 4.10
C PRO A 192 9.89 -15.82 5.07
N MET A 193 9.70 -14.52 5.05
CA MET A 193 10.27 -13.58 6.02
C MET A 193 9.17 -13.09 6.94
N TYR A 194 9.54 -12.64 8.12
CA TYR A 194 8.58 -12.07 9.05
C TYR A 194 8.94 -10.62 9.37
N LEU A 195 7.91 -9.77 9.35
CA LEU A 195 8.02 -8.34 9.54
C LEU A 195 7.18 -7.93 10.75
N HIS A 196 7.81 -7.25 11.71
CA HIS A 196 7.14 -6.58 12.79
C HIS A 196 6.89 -5.13 12.39
N GLN A 197 5.62 -4.71 12.43
CA GLN A 197 5.22 -3.31 12.23
C GLN A 197 4.24 -2.86 13.28
N LYS A 198 4.41 -1.63 13.76
CA LYS A 198 3.51 -0.97 14.69
C LYS A 198 3.26 0.45 14.25
N ASP A 199 2.01 0.84 14.10
CA ASP A 199 1.62 2.22 13.88
C ASP A 199 1.18 2.90 15.19
N GLN A 200 0.77 4.16 15.13
CA GLN A 200 0.32 4.89 16.32
C GLN A 200 -1.10 4.50 16.79
N THR A 201 -1.84 3.76 16.00
CA THR A 201 -3.25 3.45 16.24
C THR A 201 -3.45 2.00 16.63
N PHE A 202 -2.69 1.10 15.97
CA PHE A 202 -2.81 -0.33 16.15
C PHE A 202 -1.65 -0.88 16.98
N ASP A 203 -1.93 -1.98 17.66
CA ASP A 203 -0.89 -2.78 18.30
C ASP A 203 0.05 -3.35 17.22
N ALA A 204 1.18 -3.89 17.66
CA ALA A 204 2.14 -4.48 16.74
C ALA A 204 1.52 -5.64 15.93
N ILE A 205 1.74 -5.61 14.62
CA ILE A 205 1.27 -6.60 13.66
C ILE A 205 2.49 -7.37 13.15
N ILE A 206 2.38 -8.69 13.07
CA ILE A 206 3.37 -9.53 12.40
C ILE A 206 2.84 -9.87 11.01
N PHE A 207 3.66 -9.59 10.00
CA PHE A 207 3.40 -9.98 8.62
C PHE A 207 4.31 -11.12 8.22
N GLU A 208 3.78 -12.06 7.44
CA GLU A 208 4.56 -12.99 6.64
C GLU A 208 4.76 -12.38 5.26
N VAL A 209 6.00 -12.34 4.81
CA VAL A 209 6.42 -11.69 3.57
C VAL A 209 7.10 -12.70 2.66
N HIS A 210 6.65 -12.78 1.42
CA HIS A 210 7.27 -13.56 0.36
C HIS A 210 7.76 -12.63 -0.73
N CYS A 211 9.03 -12.78 -1.13
CA CYS A 211 9.63 -12.05 -2.25
C CYS A 211 10.06 -13.03 -3.33
N SER A 212 9.95 -12.60 -4.56
CA SER A 212 10.50 -13.29 -5.72
C SER A 212 11.03 -12.31 -6.76
N ILE A 213 11.95 -12.76 -7.59
CA ILE A 213 12.48 -12.03 -8.74
C ILE A 213 12.30 -12.93 -9.94
N THR A 214 11.63 -12.43 -10.99
CA THR A 214 11.58 -13.04 -12.32
C THR A 214 12.65 -12.37 -13.21
N ASP A 215 12.70 -12.76 -14.48
CA ASP A 215 13.61 -12.13 -15.44
C ASP A 215 13.28 -10.64 -15.68
N SER A 216 12.06 -10.20 -15.36
CA SER A 216 11.55 -8.87 -15.70
C SER A 216 10.95 -8.08 -14.54
N ALA A 217 10.73 -8.69 -13.36
CA ALA A 217 10.07 -8.04 -12.25
C ALA A 217 10.54 -8.53 -10.88
N PHE A 218 10.48 -7.63 -9.90
CA PHE A 218 10.51 -7.94 -8.48
C PHE A 218 9.07 -7.98 -7.95
N LEU A 219 8.77 -8.99 -7.13
CA LEU A 219 7.45 -9.21 -6.55
C LEU A 219 7.56 -9.41 -5.04
N MET A 220 6.58 -8.85 -4.31
CA MET A 220 6.46 -9.05 -2.88
C MET A 220 4.98 -9.19 -2.51
N THR A 221 4.67 -10.23 -1.74
CA THR A 221 3.36 -10.37 -1.09
C THR A 221 3.53 -10.40 0.41
N ASN A 222 2.58 -9.83 1.13
CA ASN A 222 2.53 -9.94 2.58
C ASN A 222 1.10 -10.07 3.08
N ASN A 223 0.96 -10.78 4.18
CA ASN A 223 -0.30 -10.98 4.89
C ASN A 223 -0.05 -10.96 6.39
N ASN A 224 -1.00 -10.41 7.15
CA ASN A 224 -0.89 -10.42 8.61
C ASN A 224 -1.11 -11.83 9.16
N VAL A 225 -0.12 -12.35 9.89
CA VAL A 225 -0.19 -13.64 10.60
C VAL A 225 -0.58 -13.50 12.07
N THR A 226 -0.81 -12.27 12.52
CA THR A 226 -1.45 -11.95 13.80
C THR A 226 -2.67 -11.06 13.53
N PRO A 227 -3.72 -11.15 14.35
CA PRO A 227 -4.85 -10.23 14.23
C PRO A 227 -4.38 -8.77 14.35
N VAL A 228 -4.96 -7.87 13.55
CA VAL A 228 -4.79 -6.43 13.77
C VAL A 228 -5.63 -6.05 14.98
N ARG A 229 -5.00 -5.44 15.98
CA ARG A 229 -5.65 -5.04 17.23
C ARG A 229 -5.54 -3.54 17.45
N MET A 230 -6.55 -2.99 18.09
CA MET A 230 -6.54 -1.63 18.59
C MET A 230 -6.81 -1.67 20.09
N ILE A 231 -5.81 -1.28 20.89
CA ILE A 231 -5.89 -1.35 22.37
C ILE A 231 -6.30 -2.77 22.83
N GLY A 232 -5.64 -3.80 22.28
CA GLY A 232 -5.91 -5.21 22.58
C GLY A 232 -7.15 -5.83 21.92
N ILE A 233 -8.04 -5.02 21.33
CA ILE A 233 -9.28 -5.48 20.68
C ILE A 233 -9.02 -5.84 19.22
N PRO A 234 -9.32 -7.06 18.76
CA PRO A 234 -9.12 -7.43 17.36
C PRO A 234 -10.11 -6.67 16.46
N VAL A 235 -9.58 -5.97 15.45
CA VAL A 235 -10.35 -5.23 14.43
C VAL A 235 -10.29 -5.90 13.07
N LEU A 236 -9.21 -6.62 12.76
CA LEU A 236 -9.11 -7.49 11.60
C LEU A 236 -8.56 -8.87 12.04
N PRO A 237 -9.06 -9.95 11.47
CA PRO A 237 -8.54 -11.29 11.76
C PRO A 237 -7.15 -11.50 11.13
N GLU A 238 -6.52 -12.62 11.47
CA GLU A 238 -5.38 -13.13 10.72
C GLU A 238 -5.76 -13.28 9.25
N ASN A 239 -4.81 -12.97 8.36
CA ASN A 239 -5.01 -12.92 6.91
C ASN A 239 -6.12 -11.95 6.43
N GLY A 240 -6.64 -11.10 7.29
CA GLY A 240 -7.63 -10.07 6.95
C GLY A 240 -7.04 -8.84 6.24
N LEU A 241 -5.71 -8.69 6.26
CA LEU A 241 -4.96 -7.66 5.54
C LEU A 241 -3.91 -8.34 4.66
N ARG A 242 -4.05 -8.19 3.34
CA ARG A 242 -3.11 -8.73 2.35
C ARG A 242 -2.66 -7.64 1.43
N THR A 243 -1.39 -7.63 1.07
CA THR A 243 -0.84 -6.67 0.11
C THR A 243 0.03 -7.38 -0.92
N GLY A 244 0.17 -6.74 -2.06
CA GLY A 244 1.06 -7.15 -3.12
C GLY A 244 1.76 -5.96 -3.74
N PHE A 245 3.05 -6.13 -4.03
CA PHE A 245 3.89 -5.16 -4.73
C PHE A 245 4.51 -5.85 -5.94
N PHE A 246 4.48 -5.16 -7.06
CA PHE A 246 5.09 -5.57 -8.30
C PHE A 246 5.89 -4.40 -8.85
N ALA A 247 7.15 -4.63 -9.21
CA ALA A 247 8.02 -3.60 -9.75
C ALA A 247 8.76 -4.15 -10.99
N ALA A 248 8.46 -3.58 -12.15
CA ALA A 248 9.09 -3.95 -13.42
C ALA A 248 9.98 -2.80 -13.91
N PRO A 249 11.31 -2.97 -13.90
CA PRO A 249 12.23 -1.98 -14.43
C PRO A 249 12.27 -2.01 -15.95
N SER A 250 12.57 -0.85 -16.55
CA SER A 250 12.85 -0.67 -17.96
C SER A 250 13.96 0.38 -18.14
N PRO A 251 14.54 0.52 -19.33
CA PRO A 251 15.53 1.57 -19.58
C PRO A 251 15.04 2.99 -19.27
N ASN A 252 13.74 3.24 -19.38
CA ASN A 252 13.14 4.56 -19.25
C ASN A 252 12.40 4.79 -17.92
N GLY A 253 12.53 3.87 -16.95
CA GLY A 253 11.89 4.01 -15.65
C GLY A 253 11.34 2.69 -15.10
N ILE A 254 10.50 2.80 -14.09
CA ILE A 254 9.97 1.65 -13.35
C ILE A 254 8.44 1.70 -13.36
N LEU A 255 7.81 0.59 -13.76
CA LEU A 255 6.38 0.37 -13.56
C LEU A 255 6.18 -0.30 -12.20
N LEU A 256 5.38 0.34 -11.33
CA LEU A 256 4.98 -0.20 -10.05
C LEU A 256 3.50 -0.50 -10.05
N TYR A 257 3.14 -1.65 -9.51
CA TYR A 257 1.77 -1.98 -9.17
C TYR A 257 1.70 -2.37 -7.70
N PHE A 258 0.74 -1.78 -7.02
CA PHE A 258 0.43 -2.07 -5.61
C PHE A 258 -1.03 -2.43 -5.49
N VAL A 259 -1.31 -3.42 -4.65
CA VAL A 259 -2.68 -3.78 -4.29
C VAL A 259 -2.76 -4.17 -2.82
N THR A 260 -3.82 -3.75 -2.16
CA THR A 260 -4.15 -4.22 -0.81
C THR A 260 -5.60 -4.67 -0.75
N SER A 261 -5.83 -5.75 -0.01
CA SER A 261 -7.16 -6.28 0.33
C SER A 261 -7.33 -6.20 1.83
N ILE A 262 -8.40 -5.54 2.27
CA ILE A 262 -8.71 -5.32 3.68
C ILE A 262 -10.10 -5.90 3.96
N GLN A 263 -10.20 -6.85 4.87
CA GLN A 263 -11.48 -7.36 5.35
C GLN A 263 -12.12 -6.32 6.27
N SER A 264 -12.95 -5.44 5.68
CA SER A 264 -13.55 -4.32 6.40
C SER A 264 -15.06 -4.48 6.53
N PRO A 265 -15.64 -4.20 7.70
CA PRO A 265 -17.09 -4.04 7.83
C PRO A 265 -17.59 -2.91 6.91
N SER A 266 -18.76 -3.09 6.28
CA SER A 266 -19.34 -2.13 5.34
C SER A 266 -19.50 -0.70 5.91
N ILE A 267 -19.76 -0.59 7.19
CA ILE A 267 -20.00 0.68 7.90
C ILE A 267 -18.74 1.57 8.04
N ALA A 268 -17.52 0.98 7.99
CA ALA A 268 -16.26 1.72 8.16
C ALA A 268 -15.52 1.96 6.83
N ARG A 269 -16.11 1.57 5.70
CA ARG A 269 -15.41 1.47 4.41
C ARG A 269 -14.76 2.76 3.94
N ASP A 270 -15.49 3.86 3.90
CA ASP A 270 -14.97 5.14 3.37
C ASP A 270 -13.77 5.64 4.17
N ARG A 271 -13.80 5.48 5.50
CA ARG A 271 -12.69 5.88 6.37
C ARG A 271 -11.48 4.98 6.26
N VAL A 272 -11.71 3.67 6.10
CA VAL A 272 -10.64 2.70 5.85
C VAL A 272 -9.97 3.02 4.52
N PHE A 273 -10.75 3.33 3.50
CA PHE A 273 -10.24 3.73 2.18
C PHE A 273 -9.36 4.97 2.26
N GLU A 274 -9.86 6.06 2.82
CA GLU A 274 -9.14 7.33 2.94
C GLU A 274 -7.80 7.15 3.70
N SER A 275 -7.85 6.45 4.83
CA SER A 275 -6.66 6.15 5.62
C SER A 275 -5.67 5.27 4.87
N ALA A 276 -6.14 4.21 4.21
CA ALA A 276 -5.28 3.28 3.49
C ALA A 276 -4.65 3.91 2.24
N SER A 277 -5.39 4.77 1.53
CA SER A 277 -4.88 5.50 0.36
C SER A 277 -3.75 6.46 0.73
N ASN A 278 -3.89 7.22 1.81
CA ASN A 278 -2.83 8.11 2.30
C ASN A 278 -1.61 7.34 2.82
N LYS A 279 -1.81 6.17 3.43
CA LYS A 279 -0.71 5.29 3.84
C LYS A 279 0.01 4.66 2.63
N ALA A 280 -0.73 4.26 1.59
CA ALA A 280 -0.14 3.79 0.34
C ALA A 280 0.68 4.89 -0.36
N LEU A 281 0.17 6.12 -0.34
CA LEU A 281 0.89 7.28 -0.88
C LEU A 281 2.19 7.56 -0.11
N ALA A 282 2.19 7.39 1.22
CA ALA A 282 3.40 7.51 2.03
C ALA A 282 4.46 6.45 1.69
N LEU A 283 4.05 5.22 1.44
CA LEU A 283 4.96 4.16 0.96
C LEU A 283 5.53 4.48 -0.43
N LEU A 284 4.73 5.08 -1.30
CA LEU A 284 5.19 5.54 -2.61
C LEU A 284 6.20 6.68 -2.49
N HIS A 285 5.99 7.65 -1.60
CA HIS A 285 6.97 8.69 -1.29
C HIS A 285 8.30 8.11 -0.80
N TRP A 286 8.24 7.17 0.14
CA TRP A 286 9.42 6.47 0.62
C TRP A 286 10.16 5.73 -0.52
N PHE A 287 9.43 5.02 -1.39
CA PHE A 287 10.02 4.32 -2.52
C PHE A 287 10.69 5.30 -3.49
N ILE A 288 10.01 6.39 -3.85
CA ILE A 288 10.54 7.44 -4.75
C ILE A 288 11.84 8.01 -4.18
N GLU A 289 11.90 8.32 -2.90
CA GLU A 289 13.11 8.81 -2.24
C GLU A 289 14.27 7.82 -2.39
N LYS A 290 14.04 6.55 -2.08
CA LYS A 290 15.06 5.50 -2.18
C LYS A 290 15.50 5.25 -3.62
N ALA A 291 14.57 5.13 -4.55
CA ALA A 291 14.85 4.84 -5.94
C ALA A 291 15.55 6.01 -6.65
N SER A 292 15.15 7.25 -6.38
CA SER A 292 15.80 8.44 -6.95
C SER A 292 17.21 8.65 -6.37
N SER A 293 17.42 8.38 -5.08
CA SER A 293 18.76 8.45 -4.48
C SER A 293 19.74 7.45 -5.11
N GLN A 294 19.25 6.33 -5.63
CA GLN A 294 20.02 5.33 -6.36
C GLN A 294 20.02 5.55 -7.89
N LYS A 295 19.44 6.66 -8.36
CA LYS A 295 19.33 7.01 -9.80
C LYS A 295 18.56 5.98 -10.64
N LEU A 296 17.67 5.22 -10.03
CA LEU A 296 16.78 4.29 -10.74
C LEU A 296 15.61 5.00 -11.42
N ILE A 297 15.25 6.17 -10.91
CA ILE A 297 14.19 7.05 -11.44
C ILE A 297 14.61 8.51 -11.28
N ASP A 298 13.94 9.38 -12.01
CA ASP A 298 14.04 10.82 -11.79
C ASP A 298 13.40 11.23 -10.43
N PRO A 299 13.83 12.32 -9.81
CA PRO A 299 13.14 12.90 -8.68
C PRO A 299 11.70 13.27 -9.04
N VAL A 300 10.74 12.78 -8.28
CA VAL A 300 9.31 13.00 -8.51
C VAL A 300 8.69 13.59 -7.25
N THR A 301 7.79 14.57 -7.42
CA THR A 301 7.01 15.14 -6.34
C THR A 301 5.55 14.76 -6.51
N LEU A 302 4.97 14.13 -5.49
CA LEU A 302 3.55 13.82 -5.38
C LEU A 302 2.92 14.60 -4.20
N PRO A 303 1.62 14.86 -4.20
CA PRO A 303 0.94 15.39 -3.02
C PRO A 303 0.96 14.36 -1.89
N TRP A 304 0.90 14.85 -0.65
CA TRP A 304 0.83 14.00 0.54
C TRP A 304 -0.60 13.53 0.85
N ASN A 305 -1.58 14.31 0.43
CA ASN A 305 -2.98 13.96 0.60
C ASN A 305 -3.52 13.35 -0.69
N PHE A 306 -4.14 12.18 -0.57
CA PHE A 306 -4.76 11.48 -1.70
C PHE A 306 -5.84 12.34 -2.40
N ASP A 307 -6.55 13.18 -1.67
CA ASP A 307 -7.58 14.05 -2.23
C ASP A 307 -7.03 15.20 -3.09
N ASP A 308 -5.75 15.52 -2.95
CA ASP A 308 -5.07 16.51 -3.78
C ASP A 308 -4.57 15.93 -5.12
N LEU A 309 -4.73 14.61 -5.33
CA LEU A 309 -4.45 13.99 -6.63
C LEU A 309 -5.50 14.43 -7.66
N PRO A 310 -5.10 14.69 -8.93
CA PRO A 310 -6.02 15.00 -10.00
C PRO A 310 -7.12 13.94 -10.14
N VAL A 311 -8.35 14.36 -10.42
CA VAL A 311 -9.53 13.46 -10.52
C VAL A 311 -9.38 12.44 -11.66
N ASP A 312 -8.71 12.80 -12.75
CA ASP A 312 -8.42 11.92 -13.89
C ASP A 312 -7.44 10.77 -13.56
N VAL A 313 -6.74 10.88 -12.43
CA VAL A 313 -5.86 9.83 -11.89
C VAL A 313 -6.69 8.70 -11.24
N ARG A 314 -7.88 9.02 -10.74
CA ARG A 314 -8.74 8.05 -10.04
C ARG A 314 -9.55 7.26 -11.06
N VAL A 315 -9.32 5.96 -11.12
CA VAL A 315 -10.19 5.04 -11.87
C VAL A 315 -11.36 4.68 -10.97
N SER A 316 -12.51 5.31 -11.21
CA SER A 316 -13.74 4.90 -10.53
C SER A 316 -14.13 3.50 -11.00
N ALA A 317 -14.39 2.63 -10.03
CA ALA A 317 -14.82 1.28 -10.28
C ALA A 317 -16.13 1.27 -11.11
N ILE A 318 -16.13 0.41 -12.13
CA ILE A 318 -17.26 -0.14 -12.86
C ILE A 318 -17.90 0.79 -13.89
N PRO A 319 -17.68 0.56 -15.18
CA PRO A 319 -18.68 0.86 -16.15
C PRO A 319 -19.94 0.07 -15.76
N ASN A 320 -21.05 0.78 -15.50
CA ASN A 320 -22.35 0.16 -15.30
C ASN A 320 -22.52 -0.98 -16.32
N LYS A 321 -22.62 -2.23 -15.82
CA LYS A 321 -23.15 -3.31 -16.63
C LYS A 321 -24.53 -2.86 -17.09
N LYS A 322 -24.62 -2.45 -18.35
CA LYS A 322 -25.90 -2.36 -19.06
C LYS A 322 -26.40 -3.76 -19.32
#